data_e21fd8da36d2ab5fb7f9598c7a19642d
#
_entry.id   e21fd8da36d2ab5fb7f9598c7a19642d
#
_cell.length_a   1.000
_cell.length_b   1.000
_cell.length_c   1.000
_cell.angle_alpha   90.00
_cell.angle_beta   90.00
_cell.angle_gamma   90.00
#
_symmetry.space_group_name_H-M   'P 1'
#
loop_
_entity.id
_entity.type
_entity.pdbx_description
1 polymer ?
#
loop_
_entity_poly.entity_id
_entity_poly.type
_entity_poly.pdbx_seq_one_letter_code
_entity_poly.pdbx_strand_id
1 'polypeptide(L)'
;MTKKQTKLIYSLSLYLFLVLNIQVLKAEDIDGVYSRLSLTNVLTGQSPEALNRQGLLIMTEGYYAMMTQNADRHLLTKIEKIDSPSMKEKNNYLDLWLAINAHSGRYKVEGDTLIWYRDISENPKEIGTITKLKFTQKEDQLILYFTLSNGDRYDWVWKEIASTIAIN
;
A
#
# COMPACT_ATOMS: atom_id res chain seq x y z
N MET A 1 11.53 -21.36 -55.97
CA MET A 1 11.90 -20.38 -54.93
C MET A 1 13.41 -20.26 -54.87
N THR A 2 13.95 -19.08 -55.00
CA THR A 2 15.41 -18.89 -54.96
C THR A 2 15.92 -18.84 -53.52
N LYS A 3 17.19 -19.33 -53.27
CA LYS A 3 17.80 -19.27 -51.91
C LYS A 3 17.70 -17.91 -51.22
N LYS A 4 17.58 -16.85 -52.02
CA LYS A 4 17.45 -15.46 -51.52
C LYS A 4 16.06 -15.18 -50.93
N GLN A 5 14.98 -15.72 -51.53
CA GLN A 5 13.61 -15.59 -51.05
C GLN A 5 13.40 -16.37 -49.76
N THR A 6 14.00 -17.55 -49.63
CA THR A 6 13.91 -18.35 -48.41
C THR A 6 14.56 -17.63 -47.21
N LYS A 7 15.74 -17.03 -47.38
CA LYS A 7 16.40 -16.25 -46.30
C LYS A 7 15.60 -15.04 -45.86
N LEU A 8 14.92 -14.35 -46.78
CA LEU A 8 14.06 -13.20 -46.45
C LEU A 8 12.85 -13.61 -45.61
N ILE A 9 12.23 -14.74 -45.95
CA ILE A 9 11.06 -15.25 -45.22
C ILE A 9 11.47 -15.66 -43.81
N TYR A 10 12.60 -16.33 -43.59
CA TYR A 10 13.08 -16.69 -42.25
C TYR A 10 13.44 -15.47 -41.43
N SER A 11 14.04 -14.45 -42.01
CA SER A 11 14.38 -13.18 -41.32
C SER A 11 13.11 -12.45 -40.89
N LEU A 12 12.09 -12.39 -41.73
CA LEU A 12 10.83 -11.72 -41.43
C LEU A 12 10.03 -12.46 -40.36
N SER A 13 10.03 -13.82 -40.40
CA SER A 13 9.38 -14.66 -39.42
C SER A 13 10.04 -14.56 -38.03
N LEU A 14 11.40 -14.49 -38.00
CA LEU A 14 12.13 -14.32 -36.73
C LEU A 14 11.89 -12.94 -36.10
N TYR A 15 11.79 -11.90 -36.93
CA TYR A 15 11.48 -10.54 -36.46
C TYR A 15 10.04 -10.43 -35.92
N LEU A 16 9.07 -11.07 -36.60
CA LEU A 16 7.68 -11.11 -36.15
C LEU A 16 7.53 -11.91 -34.85
N PHE A 17 8.32 -12.96 -34.65
CA PHE A 17 8.34 -13.75 -33.41
C PHE A 17 8.95 -12.99 -32.24
N LEU A 18 9.97 -12.16 -32.50
CA LEU A 18 10.57 -11.28 -31.47
C LEU A 18 9.66 -10.14 -31.03
N VAL A 19 8.90 -9.58 -31.96
CA VAL A 19 7.94 -8.49 -31.68
C VAL A 19 6.71 -8.99 -30.93
N LEU A 20 6.27 -10.22 -31.18
CA LEU A 20 5.10 -10.82 -30.50
C LEU A 20 5.40 -11.27 -29.05
N ASN A 21 6.66 -11.35 -28.65
CA ASN A 21 7.03 -11.74 -27.28
C ASN A 21 7.37 -10.55 -26.37
N ILE A 22 7.17 -9.30 -26.80
CA ILE A 22 7.12 -8.19 -25.89
C ILE A 22 5.75 -8.26 -25.20
N GLN A 23 5.63 -9.16 -24.22
CA GLN A 23 4.63 -9.01 -23.19
C GLN A 23 5.00 -7.70 -22.48
N VAL A 24 4.29 -6.65 -22.80
CA VAL A 24 4.24 -5.48 -21.94
C VAL A 24 3.75 -6.04 -20.61
N LEU A 25 4.67 -6.21 -19.64
CA LEU A 25 4.30 -6.44 -18.27
C LEU A 25 3.38 -5.28 -17.89
N LYS A 26 2.07 -5.53 -18.01
CA LYS A 26 1.06 -4.58 -17.55
C LYS A 26 1.38 -4.41 -16.06
N ALA A 27 1.70 -3.19 -15.66
CA ALA A 27 1.79 -2.90 -14.22
C ALA A 27 0.50 -3.42 -13.59
N GLU A 28 0.63 -4.22 -12.54
CA GLU A 28 -0.54 -4.71 -11.83
C GLU A 28 -1.36 -3.50 -11.41
N ASP A 29 -2.64 -3.50 -11.79
CA ASP A 29 -3.57 -2.46 -11.42
C ASP A 29 -3.96 -2.71 -9.96
N ILE A 30 -3.39 -1.92 -9.06
CA ILE A 30 -3.65 -1.97 -7.63
C ILE A 30 -4.59 -0.85 -7.17
N ASP A 31 -5.26 -0.21 -8.12
CA ASP A 31 -6.29 0.77 -7.78
C ASP A 31 -7.45 0.07 -7.08
N GLY A 32 -7.88 0.62 -5.95
CA GLY A 32 -8.92 0.03 -5.14
C GLY A 32 -9.06 0.68 -3.77
N VAL A 33 -10.05 0.20 -3.03
CA VAL A 33 -10.24 0.55 -1.63
C VAL A 33 -10.04 -0.71 -0.80
N TYR A 34 -9.11 -0.63 0.13
CA TYR A 34 -8.66 -1.77 0.92
C TYR A 34 -8.86 -1.52 2.41
N SER A 35 -9.33 -2.54 3.12
CA SER A 35 -9.28 -2.57 4.58
C SER A 35 -8.07 -3.37 5.06
N ARG A 36 -7.44 -2.92 6.13
CA ARG A 36 -6.34 -3.66 6.73
C ARG A 36 -6.84 -4.97 7.33
N LEU A 37 -6.23 -6.07 6.93
CA LEU A 37 -6.54 -7.40 7.45
C LEU A 37 -5.57 -7.80 8.57
N SER A 38 -4.25 -7.69 8.33
CA SER A 38 -3.24 -8.05 9.32
C SER A 38 -1.92 -7.32 9.10
N LEU A 39 -1.08 -7.38 10.12
CA LEU A 39 0.34 -7.07 10.06
C LEU A 39 1.08 -8.15 10.86
N THR A 40 1.84 -8.98 10.18
CA THR A 40 2.44 -10.17 10.78
C THR A 40 3.95 -10.17 10.60
N ASN A 41 4.69 -10.40 11.69
CA ASN A 41 6.13 -10.61 11.63
C ASN A 41 6.41 -11.96 10.95
N VAL A 42 7.22 -11.94 9.90
CA VAL A 42 7.48 -13.12 9.06
C VAL A 42 8.20 -14.23 9.84
N LEU A 43 9.04 -13.88 10.81
CA LEU A 43 9.82 -14.85 11.57
C LEU A 43 9.04 -15.50 12.70
N THR A 44 8.22 -14.70 13.40
CA THR A 44 7.50 -15.19 14.60
C THR A 44 6.07 -15.60 14.33
N GLY A 45 5.51 -15.20 13.19
CA GLY A 45 4.09 -15.38 12.86
C GLY A 45 3.15 -14.53 13.74
N GLN A 46 3.69 -13.66 14.58
CA GLN A 46 2.91 -12.86 15.52
C GLN A 46 2.62 -11.47 14.97
N SER A 47 1.46 -10.96 15.31
CA SER A 47 1.12 -9.55 15.14
C SER A 47 1.41 -8.82 16.45
N PRO A 48 2.33 -7.85 16.49
CA PRO A 48 2.56 -7.07 17.69
C PRO A 48 1.28 -6.34 18.12
N GLU A 49 0.89 -6.40 19.40
CA GLU A 49 -0.32 -5.72 19.90
C GLU A 49 -0.32 -4.23 19.57
N ALA A 50 0.83 -3.57 19.71
CA ALA A 50 1.00 -2.16 19.34
C ALA A 50 0.69 -1.87 17.87
N LEU A 51 0.67 -2.90 17.02
CA LEU A 51 0.38 -2.81 15.58
C LEU A 51 -0.97 -3.42 15.21
N ASN A 52 -1.78 -3.87 16.20
CA ASN A 52 -3.15 -4.29 15.97
C ASN A 52 -4.02 -3.06 15.69
N ARG A 53 -4.08 -2.65 14.43
CA ARG A 53 -4.75 -1.42 14.00
C ARG A 53 -5.78 -1.75 12.93
N GLN A 54 -6.90 -1.07 13.00
CA GLN A 54 -7.81 -0.95 11.86
C GLN A 54 -7.20 0.01 10.83
N GLY A 55 -7.47 -0.20 9.55
CA GLY A 55 -6.90 0.67 8.52
C GLY A 55 -7.74 0.70 7.26
N LEU A 56 -7.61 1.82 6.56
CA LEU A 56 -8.14 2.05 5.22
C LEU A 56 -6.98 2.50 4.33
N LEU A 57 -6.89 1.90 3.14
CA LEU A 57 -6.00 2.31 2.07
C LEU A 57 -6.84 2.52 0.82
N ILE A 58 -6.76 3.71 0.24
CA ILE A 58 -7.40 4.06 -1.02
C ILE A 58 -6.28 4.30 -2.03
N MET A 59 -6.37 3.67 -3.19
CA MET A 59 -5.44 3.87 -4.30
C MET A 59 -6.24 4.12 -5.56
N THR A 60 -5.94 5.19 -6.27
CA THR A 60 -6.65 5.56 -7.50
C THR A 60 -5.81 6.50 -8.35
N GLU A 61 -5.68 6.20 -9.64
CA GLU A 61 -5.07 7.07 -10.64
C GLU A 61 -3.71 7.67 -10.23
N GLY A 62 -2.87 6.88 -9.56
CA GLY A 62 -1.54 7.30 -9.11
C GLY A 62 -1.52 8.11 -7.81
N TYR A 63 -2.65 8.22 -7.10
CA TYR A 63 -2.77 8.83 -5.78
C TYR A 63 -3.19 7.81 -4.75
N TYR A 64 -2.72 7.97 -3.53
CA TYR A 64 -3.14 7.13 -2.42
C TYR A 64 -3.46 7.95 -1.17
N ALA A 65 -4.32 7.38 -0.33
CA ALA A 65 -4.54 7.83 1.04
C ALA A 65 -4.58 6.61 1.96
N MET A 66 -3.79 6.62 3.02
CA MET A 66 -3.73 5.56 4.01
C MET A 66 -3.98 6.14 5.40
N MET A 67 -4.83 5.45 6.16
CA MET A 67 -5.07 5.75 7.56
C MET A 67 -5.13 4.46 8.37
N THR A 68 -4.42 4.41 9.49
CA THR A 68 -4.55 3.34 10.47
C THR A 68 -4.76 3.92 11.87
N GLN A 69 -5.53 3.23 12.69
CA GLN A 69 -5.78 3.60 14.08
C GLN A 69 -5.84 2.36 14.97
N ASN A 70 -5.61 2.52 16.26
CA ASN A 70 -5.78 1.42 17.20
C ASN A 70 -7.23 0.91 17.17
N ALA A 71 -7.41 -0.40 17.22
CA ALA A 71 -8.74 -1.04 17.17
C ALA A 71 -9.65 -0.56 18.31
N ASP A 72 -9.09 -0.32 19.48
CA ASP A 72 -9.81 0.09 20.70
C ASP A 72 -10.09 1.59 20.79
N ARG A 73 -9.69 2.37 19.79
CA ARG A 73 -9.88 3.83 19.81
C ARG A 73 -11.34 4.24 19.96
N HIS A 74 -12.28 3.46 19.43
CA HIS A 74 -13.71 3.73 19.56
C HIS A 74 -14.23 3.65 21.01
N LEU A 75 -13.55 2.92 21.90
CA LEU A 75 -13.89 2.84 23.31
C LEU A 75 -13.64 4.16 24.05
N LEU A 76 -12.88 5.04 23.45
CA LEU A 76 -12.42 6.32 24.02
C LEU A 76 -13.30 7.50 23.60
N THR A 77 -14.32 7.28 22.78
CA THR A 77 -15.18 8.33 22.22
C THR A 77 -16.24 8.86 23.22
N LYS A 78 -16.36 8.28 24.39
CA LYS A 78 -17.19 8.82 25.49
C LYS A 78 -16.39 9.76 26.40
N ILE A 79 -15.65 10.69 25.84
CA ILE A 79 -15.26 11.86 26.61
C ILE A 79 -16.51 12.74 26.69
N GLU A 80 -17.22 12.65 27.80
CA GLU A 80 -18.25 13.62 28.10
C GLU A 80 -17.63 15.02 27.97
N LYS A 81 -18.43 15.98 27.50
CA LYS A 81 -18.00 17.35 27.30
C LYS A 81 -17.44 17.88 28.62
N ILE A 82 -16.14 17.88 28.77
CA ILE A 82 -15.46 18.37 29.97
C ILE A 82 -15.23 19.85 29.75
N ASP A 83 -16.00 20.69 30.46
CA ASP A 83 -15.91 22.16 30.34
C ASP A 83 -14.51 22.69 30.75
N SER A 84 -13.78 21.95 31.59
CA SER A 84 -12.41 22.30 31.99
C SER A 84 -11.56 21.06 32.21
N PRO A 85 -11.03 20.44 31.14
CA PRO A 85 -10.25 19.23 31.26
C PRO A 85 -8.94 19.45 32.03
N SER A 86 -8.63 18.56 32.95
CA SER A 86 -7.33 18.51 33.64
C SER A 86 -6.19 18.27 32.64
N MET A 87 -4.95 18.58 33.02
CA MET A 87 -3.77 18.28 32.19
C MET A 87 -3.65 16.80 31.84
N LYS A 88 -4.04 15.89 32.74
CA LYS A 88 -4.04 14.46 32.51
C LYS A 88 -5.02 14.07 31.41
N GLU A 89 -6.22 14.63 31.42
CA GLU A 89 -7.24 14.38 30.39
C GLU A 89 -6.83 14.95 29.04
N LYS A 90 -6.22 16.14 29.03
CA LYS A 90 -5.64 16.74 27.79
C LYS A 90 -4.54 15.85 27.22
N ASN A 91 -3.64 15.34 28.05
CA ASN A 91 -2.57 14.45 27.58
C ASN A 91 -3.12 13.12 27.07
N ASN A 92 -4.07 12.50 27.77
CA ASN A 92 -4.74 11.29 27.28
C ASN A 92 -5.40 11.53 25.92
N TYR A 93 -6.05 12.65 25.72
CA TYR A 93 -6.67 13.00 24.44
C TYR A 93 -5.63 13.18 23.33
N LEU A 94 -4.49 13.81 23.62
CA LEU A 94 -3.38 13.92 22.68
C LEU A 94 -2.78 12.55 22.31
N ASP A 95 -2.59 11.67 23.29
CA ASP A 95 -2.09 10.32 23.04
C ASP A 95 -3.01 9.55 22.10
N LEU A 96 -4.33 9.77 22.19
CA LEU A 96 -5.31 9.17 21.29
C LEU A 96 -5.20 9.73 19.86
N TRP A 97 -4.92 11.00 19.71
CA TRP A 97 -4.65 11.62 18.42
C TRP A 97 -3.36 11.10 17.79
N LEU A 98 -2.30 10.98 18.58
CA LEU A 98 -1.01 10.43 18.16
C LEU A 98 -1.08 8.92 17.82
N ALA A 99 -2.15 8.24 18.23
CA ALA A 99 -2.40 6.83 17.87
C ALA A 99 -2.95 6.64 16.45
N ILE A 100 -3.16 7.69 15.68
CA ILE A 100 -3.45 7.62 14.25
C ILE A 100 -2.13 7.63 13.49
N ASN A 101 -2.02 6.83 12.44
CA ASN A 101 -1.00 6.97 11.43
C ASN A 101 -1.72 7.23 10.11
N ALA A 102 -1.53 8.41 9.53
CA ALA A 102 -2.21 8.84 8.32
C ALA A 102 -1.24 9.56 7.39
N HIS A 103 -1.20 9.12 6.15
CA HIS A 103 -0.45 9.81 5.11
C HIS A 103 -1.10 9.62 3.75
N SER A 104 -0.83 10.55 2.85
CA SER A 104 -1.32 10.50 1.48
C SER A 104 -0.32 11.14 0.53
N GLY A 105 -0.53 10.91 -0.76
CA GLY A 105 0.29 11.47 -1.80
C GLY A 105 0.16 10.70 -3.09
N ARG A 106 1.23 10.73 -3.87
CA ARG A 106 1.29 10.03 -5.15
C ARG A 106 1.90 8.64 -4.97
N TYR A 107 1.55 7.73 -5.87
CA TYR A 107 2.25 6.46 -5.97
C TYR A 107 2.55 6.10 -7.42
N LYS A 108 3.48 5.19 -7.59
CA LYS A 108 3.71 4.47 -8.85
C LYS A 108 4.11 3.03 -8.57
N VAL A 109 3.88 2.17 -9.55
CA VAL A 109 4.29 0.78 -9.54
C VAL A 109 5.44 0.58 -10.53
N GLU A 110 6.52 -0.04 -10.07
CA GLU A 110 7.66 -0.45 -10.88
C GLU A 110 7.92 -1.96 -10.67
N GLY A 111 7.39 -2.79 -11.58
CA GLY A 111 7.42 -4.24 -11.43
C GLY A 111 6.67 -4.66 -10.16
N ASP A 112 7.37 -5.34 -9.24
CA ASP A 112 6.86 -5.79 -7.95
C ASP A 112 7.04 -4.77 -6.80
N THR A 113 7.30 -3.51 -7.15
CA THR A 113 7.64 -2.47 -6.19
C THR A 113 6.63 -1.33 -6.25
N LEU A 114 5.96 -1.08 -5.14
CA LEU A 114 5.12 0.08 -4.89
C LEU A 114 5.98 1.21 -4.32
N ILE A 115 5.90 2.38 -4.91
CA ILE A 115 6.66 3.56 -4.51
C ILE A 115 5.66 4.64 -4.09
N TRP A 116 5.69 5.00 -2.82
CA TRP A 116 4.88 6.08 -2.24
C TRP A 116 5.69 7.36 -2.10
N TYR A 117 5.13 8.44 -2.60
CA TYR A 117 5.61 9.82 -2.39
C TYR A 117 4.67 10.46 -1.37
N ARG A 118 5.13 10.68 -0.14
CA ARG A 118 4.30 11.24 0.93
C ARG A 118 4.23 12.75 0.81
N ASP A 119 3.14 13.23 0.23
CA ASP A 119 2.91 14.68 0.08
C ASP A 119 2.27 15.27 1.35
N ILE A 120 1.51 14.47 2.11
CA ILE A 120 0.86 14.81 3.38
C ILE A 120 1.11 13.65 4.38
N SER A 121 1.40 13.98 5.64
CA SER A 121 1.52 13.02 6.74
C SER A 121 1.14 13.67 8.06
N GLU A 122 0.55 12.91 8.99
CA GLU A 122 0.33 13.32 10.37
C GLU A 122 1.67 13.52 11.10
N ASN A 123 2.71 12.82 10.66
CA ASN A 123 4.08 13.04 11.13
C ASN A 123 4.81 14.00 10.20
N PRO A 124 5.04 15.26 10.60
CA PRO A 124 5.68 16.24 9.73
C PRO A 124 7.06 15.85 9.19
N LYS A 125 7.77 14.94 9.90
CA LYS A 125 9.09 14.45 9.47
C LYS A 125 9.02 13.52 8.27
N GLU A 126 7.84 13.00 7.95
CA GLU A 126 7.63 12.10 6.83
C GLU A 126 7.21 12.81 5.55
N ILE A 127 6.81 14.07 5.62
CA ILE A 127 6.42 14.87 4.45
C ILE A 127 7.61 14.97 3.50
N GLY A 128 7.38 14.68 2.22
CA GLY A 128 8.40 14.68 1.17
C GLY A 128 9.26 13.41 1.13
N THR A 129 9.02 12.43 2.01
CA THR A 129 9.76 11.16 1.97
C THR A 129 9.23 10.22 0.90
N ILE A 130 10.11 9.31 0.45
CA ILE A 130 9.78 8.27 -0.52
C ILE A 130 9.92 6.92 0.18
N THR A 131 8.87 6.11 0.12
CA THR A 131 8.88 4.73 0.62
C THR A 131 8.75 3.76 -0.53
N LYS A 132 9.62 2.75 -0.57
CA LYS A 132 9.58 1.65 -1.55
C LYS A 132 9.23 0.36 -0.83
N LEU A 133 8.17 -0.28 -1.25
CA LEU A 133 7.65 -1.52 -0.68
C LEU A 133 7.56 -2.57 -1.78
N LYS A 134 8.08 -3.74 -1.54
CA LYS A 134 7.72 -4.89 -2.38
C LYS A 134 6.27 -5.25 -2.11
N PHE A 135 5.57 -5.72 -3.14
CA PHE A 135 4.19 -6.13 -2.98
C PHE A 135 3.87 -7.37 -3.82
N THR A 136 2.79 -8.01 -3.46
CA THR A 136 2.13 -9.06 -4.25
C THR A 136 0.63 -8.86 -4.15
N GLN A 137 -0.06 -8.99 -5.27
CA GLN A 137 -1.52 -9.06 -5.31
C GLN A 137 -1.96 -10.50 -5.49
N LYS A 138 -2.86 -10.97 -4.64
CA LYS A 138 -3.45 -12.32 -4.69
C LYS A 138 -4.94 -12.21 -4.47
N GLU A 139 -5.73 -12.56 -5.50
CA GLU A 139 -7.19 -12.46 -5.45
C GLU A 139 -7.64 -11.05 -5.00
N ASP A 140 -8.28 -10.95 -3.84
CA ASP A 140 -8.75 -9.71 -3.24
C ASP A 140 -7.76 -9.12 -2.21
N GLN A 141 -6.50 -9.57 -2.20
CA GLN A 141 -5.51 -9.14 -1.21
C GLN A 141 -4.31 -8.46 -1.86
N LEU A 142 -3.97 -7.29 -1.32
CA LEU A 142 -2.70 -6.60 -1.55
C LEU A 142 -1.79 -6.84 -0.35
N ILE A 143 -0.66 -7.50 -0.56
CA ILE A 143 0.33 -7.80 0.48
C ILE A 143 1.53 -6.89 0.27
N LEU A 144 1.81 -6.03 1.24
CA LEU A 144 2.96 -5.14 1.25
C LEU A 144 4.04 -5.71 2.18
N TYR A 145 5.27 -5.79 1.69
CA TYR A 145 6.42 -6.31 2.45
C TYR A 145 7.30 -5.16 2.91
N PHE A 146 7.59 -5.09 4.18
CA PHE A 146 8.51 -4.10 4.68
C PHE A 146 9.45 -4.66 5.76
N THR A 147 10.58 -3.99 5.93
CA THR A 147 11.59 -4.34 6.92
C THR A 147 11.84 -3.13 7.81
N LEU A 148 11.75 -3.33 9.11
CA LEU A 148 12.11 -2.30 10.09
C LEU A 148 13.63 -2.13 10.18
N SER A 149 14.07 -1.04 10.77
CA SER A 149 15.49 -0.72 10.96
C SER A 149 16.26 -1.75 11.80
N ASN A 150 15.57 -2.51 12.64
CA ASN A 150 16.14 -3.62 13.42
C ASN A 150 16.27 -4.93 12.62
N GLY A 151 15.85 -4.96 11.36
CA GLY A 151 15.87 -6.13 10.49
C GLY A 151 14.61 -6.99 10.52
N ASP A 152 13.64 -6.70 11.36
CA ASP A 152 12.38 -7.43 11.41
C ASP A 152 11.58 -7.22 10.10
N ARG A 153 11.11 -8.32 9.55
CA ARG A 153 10.32 -8.35 8.32
C ARG A 153 8.86 -8.57 8.64
N TYR A 154 8.00 -7.85 7.93
CA TYR A 154 6.55 -7.88 8.12
C TYR A 154 5.82 -8.02 6.80
N ASP A 155 4.76 -8.83 6.82
CA ASP A 155 3.73 -8.90 5.81
C ASP A 155 2.53 -8.06 6.26
N TRP A 156 2.22 -7.03 5.48
CA TRP A 156 1.11 -6.12 5.73
C TRP A 156 0.00 -6.41 4.73
N VAL A 157 -1.03 -7.12 5.18
CA VAL A 157 -2.10 -7.62 4.33
C VAL A 157 -3.28 -6.66 4.34
N TRP A 158 -3.69 -6.27 3.16
CA TRP A 158 -4.84 -5.44 2.89
C TRP A 158 -5.84 -6.21 2.05
N LYS A 159 -7.12 -6.22 2.44
CA LYS A 159 -8.20 -6.85 1.71
C LYS A 159 -8.97 -5.81 0.92
N GLU A 160 -9.14 -6.04 -0.35
CA GLU A 160 -9.97 -5.19 -1.21
C GLU A 160 -11.43 -5.27 -0.76
N ILE A 161 -12.07 -4.11 -0.57
CA ILE A 161 -13.47 -3.97 -0.18
C ILE A 161 -14.31 -3.27 -1.24
N ALA A 162 -13.66 -2.55 -2.16
CA ALA A 162 -14.26 -2.00 -3.35
C ALA A 162 -13.19 -1.82 -4.42
N SER A 163 -13.43 -2.31 -5.63
CA SER A 163 -12.64 -1.94 -6.80
C SER A 163 -13.05 -0.55 -7.27
N THR A 164 -12.14 0.19 -7.87
CA THR A 164 -12.47 1.40 -8.62
C THR A 164 -13.22 0.98 -9.87
N ILE A 165 -14.53 0.75 -9.73
CA ILE A 165 -15.39 0.59 -10.90
C ILE A 165 -15.43 1.96 -11.55
N ALA A 166 -14.91 2.05 -12.78
CA ALA A 166 -15.12 3.23 -13.61
C ALA A 166 -16.63 3.51 -13.63
N ILE A 167 -17.04 4.59 -12.98
CA ILE A 167 -18.40 5.11 -13.12
C ILE A 167 -18.39 5.73 -14.52
N ASN A 168 -18.87 4.94 -15.51
CA ASN A 168 -19.12 5.40 -16.86
C ASN A 168 -20.32 6.35 -16.88
#